data_a20a5ae6b9d7b2590c134cffd0311452
#
_entry.id   a20a5ae6b9d7b2590c134cffd0311452
#
_cell.length_a   1.000
_cell.length_b   1.000
_cell.length_c   1.000
_cell.angle_alpha   90.00
_cell.angle_beta   90.00
_cell.angle_gamma   90.00
#
_symmetry.space_group_name_H-M   'P 1'
#
loop_
_entity.id
_entity.type
_entity.pdbx_description
1 polymer ?
#
loop_
_entity_poly.entity_id
_entity_poly.type
_entity_poly.pdbx_seq_one_letter_code
_entity_poly.pdbx_strand_id
1 'polypeptide(L)'
;MSSYNVPDLAPGEIHREEEVIRRSRFIVSMARVQGPDQAKAFIERIRVEHPDATHNCWAFQAGPAGSTAFAGCSDDGEPKGTAGRPMLTVLLHCGVGEIAAVVTRYFGGTLLGTGGLVHAYQGMVKKGLETLPVTERIETARIFVEMEHRFYEHAVSVIGRCQGTILERNFAADVSLLVETAQTQAEKLMSALGEISAGRIRVKRARSEEHTSELQSH
;
A
#
# COMPACT_ATOMS: atom_id res chain seq x y z
N MET A 1 -5.99 -2.58 15.93
CA MET A 1 -5.80 -1.57 14.86
C MET A 1 -5.24 -2.33 13.69
N SER A 2 -5.87 -2.29 12.52
CA SER A 2 -5.20 -2.81 11.32
C SER A 2 -4.28 -1.70 10.81
N SER A 3 -3.10 -1.64 11.39
CA SER A 3 -2.02 -0.82 10.90
C SER A 3 -0.91 -1.72 10.40
N TYR A 4 -0.18 -1.28 9.40
CA TYR A 4 0.98 -1.97 8.85
C TYR A 4 2.03 -0.94 8.41
N ASN A 5 3.28 -1.38 8.36
CA ASN A 5 4.35 -0.53 7.89
C ASN A 5 4.30 -0.37 6.37
N VAL A 6 4.67 0.82 5.90
CA VAL A 6 4.88 1.13 4.48
C VAL A 6 6.21 1.85 4.32
N PRO A 7 6.84 1.82 3.12
CA PRO A 7 8.03 2.62 2.88
C PRO A 7 7.76 4.11 3.13
N ASP A 8 8.59 4.75 3.96
CA ASP A 8 8.56 6.19 4.20
C ASP A 8 9.39 6.91 3.14
N LEU A 9 8.89 6.85 1.91
CA LEU A 9 9.50 7.41 0.73
C LEU A 9 8.51 8.38 0.06
N ALA A 10 9.02 9.52 -0.38
CA ALA A 10 8.24 10.47 -1.16
C ALA A 10 7.81 9.87 -2.52
N PRO A 11 6.74 10.38 -3.15
CA PRO A 11 6.35 9.95 -4.49
C PRO A 11 7.51 10.04 -5.48
N GLY A 12 7.88 8.91 -6.09
CA GLY A 12 8.99 8.81 -7.04
C GLY A 12 10.38 8.65 -6.42
N GLU A 13 10.51 8.71 -5.09
CA GLU A 13 11.74 8.38 -4.39
C GLU A 13 12.03 6.89 -4.43
N ILE A 14 13.31 6.54 -4.54
CA ILE A 14 13.79 5.16 -4.64
C ILE A 14 14.86 4.92 -3.59
N HIS A 15 14.62 3.91 -2.77
CA HIS A 15 15.62 3.37 -1.85
C HIS A 15 16.47 2.31 -2.56
N ARG A 16 17.80 2.31 -2.35
CA ARG A 16 18.72 1.42 -3.06
C ARG A 16 19.79 0.84 -2.16
N GLU A 17 20.10 -0.42 -2.44
CA GLU A 17 21.29 -1.10 -1.92
C GLU A 17 21.97 -1.88 -3.05
N GLU A 18 23.27 -2.09 -2.91
CA GLU A 18 24.09 -2.76 -3.89
C GLU A 18 25.02 -3.80 -3.26
N GLU A 19 25.28 -4.88 -3.98
CA GLU A 19 26.24 -5.90 -3.57
C GLU A 19 26.83 -6.65 -4.75
N VAL A 20 28.10 -7.06 -4.62
CA VAL A 20 28.76 -7.93 -5.58
C VAL A 20 28.83 -9.36 -5.05
N ILE A 21 28.13 -10.28 -5.70
CA ILE A 21 28.04 -11.69 -5.34
C ILE A 21 28.67 -12.53 -6.45
N ARG A 22 29.75 -13.23 -6.18
CA ARG A 22 30.47 -14.06 -7.17
C ARG A 22 30.72 -13.32 -8.51
N ARG A 23 31.25 -12.09 -8.42
CA ARG A 23 31.53 -11.18 -9.54
C ARG A 23 30.29 -10.58 -10.23
N SER A 24 29.08 -11.09 -10.02
CA SER A 24 27.87 -10.44 -10.50
C SER A 24 27.52 -9.26 -9.58
N ARG A 25 27.18 -8.11 -10.18
CA ARG A 25 26.70 -6.93 -9.47
C ARG A 25 25.20 -6.98 -9.37
N PHE A 26 24.67 -6.85 -8.17
CA PHE A 26 23.26 -6.79 -7.88
C PHE A 26 22.91 -5.44 -7.27
N ILE A 27 21.83 -4.82 -7.74
CA ILE A 27 21.29 -3.58 -7.20
C ILE A 27 19.82 -3.83 -6.87
N VAL A 28 19.42 -3.69 -5.63
CA VAL A 28 18.00 -3.65 -5.27
C VAL A 28 17.52 -2.20 -5.26
N SER A 29 16.45 -1.94 -5.98
CA SER A 29 15.72 -0.67 -5.97
C SER A 29 14.34 -0.92 -5.39
N MET A 30 13.94 -0.14 -4.39
CA MET A 30 12.64 -0.24 -3.72
C MET A 30 11.89 1.08 -3.76
N ALA A 31 10.56 1.01 -3.91
CA ALA A 31 9.68 2.17 -3.92
C ALA A 31 8.35 1.85 -3.23
N ARG A 32 7.69 2.88 -2.72
CA ARG A 32 6.31 2.80 -2.27
C ARG A 32 5.36 2.78 -3.47
N VAL A 33 4.43 1.81 -3.51
CA VAL A 33 3.46 1.63 -4.59
C VAL A 33 2.08 1.29 -4.03
N GLN A 34 1.06 2.06 -4.41
CA GLN A 34 -0.31 1.94 -3.90
C GLN A 34 -1.26 1.28 -4.91
N GLY A 35 -0.74 0.38 -5.72
CA GLY A 35 -1.52 -0.36 -6.71
C GLY A 35 -0.65 -0.96 -7.81
N PRO A 36 -1.19 -1.89 -8.60
CA PRO A 36 -0.45 -2.58 -9.65
C PRO A 36 0.11 -1.64 -10.73
N ASP A 37 -0.59 -0.54 -11.04
CA ASP A 37 -0.15 0.37 -12.10
C ASP A 37 1.06 1.20 -11.67
N GLN A 38 1.10 1.65 -10.40
CA GLN A 38 2.29 2.29 -9.84
C GLN A 38 3.48 1.32 -9.77
N ALA A 39 3.23 0.06 -9.42
CA ALA A 39 4.26 -0.98 -9.42
C ALA A 39 4.84 -1.20 -10.83
N LYS A 40 4.00 -1.31 -11.86
CA LYS A 40 4.42 -1.43 -13.26
C LYS A 40 5.22 -0.22 -13.74
N ALA A 41 4.76 0.99 -13.43
CA ALA A 41 5.47 2.22 -13.78
C ALA A 41 6.85 2.30 -13.13
N PHE A 42 6.97 1.89 -11.87
CA PHE A 42 8.25 1.81 -11.17
C PHE A 42 9.19 0.78 -11.82
N ILE A 43 8.69 -0.44 -12.11
CA ILE A 43 9.48 -1.49 -12.77
C ILE A 43 10.02 -1.01 -14.12
N GLU A 44 9.17 -0.38 -14.93
CA GLU A 44 9.58 0.13 -16.23
C GLU A 44 10.61 1.26 -16.11
N ARG A 45 10.47 2.14 -15.14
CA ARG A 45 11.47 3.17 -14.85
C ARG A 45 12.85 2.57 -14.56
N ILE A 46 12.92 1.50 -13.74
CA ILE A 46 14.19 0.83 -13.43
C ILE A 46 14.76 0.13 -14.67
N ARG A 47 13.93 -0.48 -15.52
CA ARG A 47 14.38 -1.08 -16.79
C ARG A 47 15.00 -0.05 -17.72
N VAL A 48 14.38 1.12 -17.84
CA VAL A 48 14.92 2.23 -18.66
C VAL A 48 16.23 2.77 -18.08
N GLU A 49 16.36 2.81 -16.75
CA GLU A 49 17.59 3.27 -16.09
C GLU A 49 18.74 2.27 -16.23
N HIS A 50 18.44 0.98 -16.35
CA HIS A 50 19.42 -0.11 -16.46
C HIS A 50 19.28 -0.94 -17.75
N PRO A 51 19.40 -0.33 -18.95
CA PRO A 51 19.13 -1.00 -20.23
C PRO A 51 20.15 -2.10 -20.55
N ASP A 52 21.36 -1.99 -20.02
CA ASP A 52 22.46 -2.96 -20.25
C ASP A 52 22.50 -4.06 -19.16
N ALA A 53 21.56 -4.07 -18.23
CA ALA A 53 21.49 -5.13 -17.22
C ALA A 53 21.14 -6.47 -17.87
N THR A 54 21.71 -7.56 -17.32
CA THR A 54 21.38 -8.90 -17.78
C THR A 54 19.92 -9.25 -17.44
N HIS A 55 19.46 -8.86 -16.25
CA HIS A 55 18.11 -9.10 -15.75
C HIS A 55 17.66 -7.97 -14.83
N ASN A 56 16.38 -7.60 -14.89
CA ASN A 56 15.70 -6.72 -13.96
C ASN A 56 14.52 -7.49 -13.32
N CYS A 57 14.85 -8.44 -12.44
CA CYS A 57 13.85 -9.26 -11.76
C CYS A 57 13.08 -8.41 -10.77
N TRP A 58 11.76 -8.66 -10.64
CA TRP A 58 10.93 -7.82 -9.77
C TRP A 58 9.89 -8.61 -8.98
N ALA A 59 9.50 -8.04 -7.86
CA ALA A 59 8.34 -8.44 -7.09
C ALA A 59 7.68 -7.21 -6.46
N PHE A 60 6.36 -7.27 -6.26
CA PHE A 60 5.63 -6.25 -5.52
C PHE A 60 4.48 -6.82 -4.72
N GLN A 61 4.14 -6.10 -3.66
CA GLN A 61 2.96 -6.23 -2.83
C GLN A 61 2.36 -4.83 -2.67
N ALA A 62 1.44 -4.45 -3.57
CA ALA A 62 0.92 -3.09 -3.69
C ALA A 62 -0.35 -2.84 -2.86
N GLY A 63 -0.49 -3.56 -1.75
CA GLY A 63 -1.58 -3.49 -0.77
C GLY A 63 -1.07 -3.68 0.65
N PRO A 64 -1.96 -3.97 1.61
CA PRO A 64 -1.59 -4.23 3.00
C PRO A 64 -0.54 -5.33 3.14
N ALA A 65 0.29 -5.23 4.17
CA ALA A 65 1.33 -6.21 4.46
C ALA A 65 0.76 -7.64 4.52
N GLY A 66 1.40 -8.59 3.82
CA GLY A 66 0.97 -9.98 3.72
C GLY A 66 -0.21 -10.27 2.78
N SER A 67 -0.80 -9.24 2.16
CA SER A 67 -1.90 -9.41 1.20
C SER A 67 -1.38 -9.83 -0.18
N THR A 68 -1.99 -10.86 -0.75
CA THR A 68 -1.70 -11.32 -2.12
C THR A 68 -2.65 -10.74 -3.17
N ALA A 69 -3.64 -9.92 -2.78
CA ALA A 69 -4.66 -9.37 -3.67
C ALA A 69 -4.06 -8.53 -4.81
N PHE A 70 -2.99 -7.77 -4.49
CA PHE A 70 -2.24 -6.95 -5.45
C PHE A 70 -0.75 -7.29 -5.37
N ALA A 71 -0.42 -8.54 -5.67
CA ALA A 71 0.95 -9.03 -5.66
C ALA A 71 1.34 -9.57 -7.03
N GLY A 72 2.62 -9.44 -7.39
CA GLY A 72 3.15 -9.94 -8.64
C GLY A 72 4.65 -10.12 -8.58
N CYS A 73 5.19 -10.93 -9.50
CA CYS A 73 6.64 -11.12 -9.63
C CYS A 73 7.03 -11.61 -11.01
N SER A 74 8.30 -11.44 -11.37
CA SER A 74 8.91 -11.96 -12.62
C SER A 74 10.38 -12.28 -12.41
N ASP A 75 10.80 -13.35 -13.06
CA ASP A 75 12.21 -13.76 -13.12
C ASP A 75 12.98 -12.99 -14.21
N ASP A 76 12.32 -12.27 -15.11
CA ASP A 76 12.92 -11.43 -16.18
C ASP A 76 14.07 -12.12 -16.92
N GLY A 77 13.86 -13.37 -17.33
CA GLY A 77 14.83 -14.18 -18.07
C GLY A 77 15.82 -14.99 -17.22
N GLU A 78 15.85 -14.84 -15.90
CA GLU A 78 16.52 -15.81 -15.02
C GLU A 78 15.82 -17.18 -15.08
N PRO A 79 16.47 -18.28 -14.69
CA PRO A 79 15.82 -19.58 -14.60
C PRO A 79 14.54 -19.54 -13.77
N LYS A 80 13.49 -20.17 -14.26
CA LYS A 80 12.15 -20.11 -13.67
C LYS A 80 12.14 -20.38 -12.17
N GLY A 81 11.59 -19.44 -11.42
CA GLY A 81 11.39 -19.53 -9.96
C GLY A 81 12.65 -19.25 -9.14
N THR A 82 13.73 -18.74 -9.75
CA THR A 82 14.99 -18.48 -9.03
C THR A 82 15.14 -17.04 -8.55
N ALA A 83 14.30 -16.10 -9.02
CA ALA A 83 14.38 -14.69 -8.70
C ALA A 83 13.06 -14.11 -8.20
N GLY A 84 12.08 -13.92 -9.07
CA GLY A 84 10.84 -13.19 -8.75
C GLY A 84 10.06 -13.81 -7.59
N ARG A 85 9.86 -15.12 -7.61
CA ARG A 85 9.13 -15.82 -6.55
C ARG A 85 9.85 -15.80 -5.19
N PRO A 86 11.15 -16.06 -5.08
CA PRO A 86 11.96 -15.84 -3.89
C PRO A 86 11.86 -14.40 -3.34
N MET A 87 11.93 -13.39 -4.20
CA MET A 87 11.77 -11.98 -3.82
C MET A 87 10.37 -11.71 -3.24
N LEU A 88 9.32 -12.16 -3.93
CA LEU A 88 7.95 -12.01 -3.46
C LEU A 88 7.71 -12.66 -2.10
N THR A 89 8.28 -13.85 -1.87
CA THR A 89 8.19 -14.52 -0.58
C THR A 89 8.76 -13.65 0.54
N VAL A 90 9.89 -12.97 0.32
CA VAL A 90 10.46 -12.05 1.32
C VAL A 90 9.51 -10.88 1.57
N LEU A 91 8.97 -10.24 0.51
CA LEU A 91 8.07 -9.10 0.64
C LEU A 91 6.78 -9.47 1.40
N LEU A 92 6.18 -10.62 1.13
CA LEU A 92 4.95 -11.05 1.79
C LEU A 92 5.11 -11.30 3.31
N HIS A 93 6.35 -11.57 3.76
CA HIS A 93 6.62 -11.89 5.17
C HIS A 93 7.40 -10.79 5.91
N CYS A 94 7.73 -9.67 5.27
CA CYS A 94 8.52 -8.60 5.90
C CYS A 94 7.72 -7.65 6.80
N GLY A 95 6.38 -7.73 6.79
CA GLY A 95 5.54 -6.81 7.57
C GLY A 95 5.39 -5.40 6.96
N VAL A 96 5.94 -5.16 5.76
CA VAL A 96 5.85 -3.88 5.03
C VAL A 96 4.94 -4.07 3.83
N GLY A 97 3.84 -3.31 3.75
CA GLY A 97 2.94 -3.28 2.59
C GLY A 97 3.28 -2.16 1.60
N GLU A 98 2.51 -2.04 0.53
CA GLU A 98 2.66 -0.98 -0.49
C GLU A 98 4.08 -0.85 -1.03
N ILE A 99 4.75 -1.96 -1.28
CA ILE A 99 6.16 -2.01 -1.66
C ILE A 99 6.36 -2.74 -2.99
N ALA A 100 7.25 -2.20 -3.83
CA ALA A 100 7.82 -2.89 -4.98
C ALA A 100 9.35 -2.93 -4.85
N ALA A 101 9.93 -4.03 -5.31
CA ALA A 101 11.38 -4.23 -5.39
C ALA A 101 11.76 -4.71 -6.79
N VAL A 102 12.77 -4.08 -7.39
CA VAL A 102 13.44 -4.56 -8.58
C VAL A 102 14.89 -4.89 -8.22
N VAL A 103 15.34 -6.08 -8.54
CA VAL A 103 16.73 -6.47 -8.39
C VAL A 103 17.35 -6.55 -9.78
N THR A 104 18.18 -5.57 -10.07
CA THR A 104 18.96 -5.45 -11.31
C THR A 104 20.24 -6.22 -11.18
N ARG A 105 20.52 -7.11 -12.13
CA ARG A 105 21.75 -7.92 -12.15
C ARG A 105 22.57 -7.64 -13.39
N TYR A 106 23.87 -7.42 -13.17
CA TYR A 106 24.90 -7.46 -14.20
C TYR A 106 25.73 -8.73 -14.01
N PHE A 107 25.73 -9.63 -14.99
CA PHE A 107 26.45 -10.90 -14.91
C PHE A 107 27.97 -10.70 -14.93
N GLY A 108 28.64 -11.28 -13.96
CA GLY A 108 30.11 -11.17 -13.80
C GLY A 108 30.92 -12.36 -14.30
N GLY A 109 30.36 -13.18 -15.20
CA GLY A 109 31.07 -14.32 -15.80
C GLY A 109 31.13 -15.58 -14.93
N THR A 110 30.58 -15.56 -13.70
CA THR A 110 30.55 -16.73 -12.82
C THR A 110 29.12 -17.17 -12.54
N LEU A 111 28.78 -18.40 -12.89
CA LEU A 111 27.44 -18.96 -12.62
C LEU A 111 27.23 -19.19 -11.12
N LEU A 112 26.07 -18.72 -10.61
CA LEU A 112 25.68 -18.94 -9.22
C LEU A 112 25.03 -20.30 -9.00
N GLY A 113 24.43 -20.88 -10.05
CA GLY A 113 23.51 -22.01 -9.95
C GLY A 113 22.13 -21.61 -9.39
N THR A 114 21.13 -22.49 -9.54
CA THR A 114 19.74 -22.17 -9.15
C THR A 114 19.60 -21.82 -7.66
N GLY A 115 20.21 -22.61 -6.77
CA GLY A 115 20.23 -22.31 -5.35
C GLY A 115 20.94 -21.01 -4.99
N GLY A 116 22.08 -20.73 -5.67
CA GLY A 116 22.81 -19.48 -5.49
C GLY A 116 22.04 -18.26 -5.96
N LEU A 117 21.26 -18.37 -7.04
CA LEU A 117 20.37 -17.31 -7.51
C LEU A 117 19.24 -17.02 -6.49
N VAL A 118 18.57 -18.07 -6.01
CA VAL A 118 17.52 -17.90 -4.97
C VAL A 118 18.06 -17.14 -3.77
N HIS A 119 19.24 -17.55 -3.24
CA HIS A 119 19.86 -16.88 -2.10
C HIS A 119 20.25 -15.43 -2.41
N ALA A 120 20.81 -15.16 -3.60
CA ALA A 120 21.19 -13.80 -4.00
C ALA A 120 19.99 -12.87 -4.09
N TYR A 121 18.92 -13.27 -4.80
CA TYR A 121 17.72 -12.43 -4.94
C TYR A 121 16.99 -12.21 -3.62
N GLN A 122 16.84 -13.23 -2.79
CA GLN A 122 16.29 -13.07 -1.44
C GLN A 122 17.17 -12.19 -0.56
N GLY A 123 18.48 -12.39 -0.62
CA GLY A 123 19.46 -11.62 0.15
C GLY A 123 19.40 -10.13 -0.18
N MET A 124 19.34 -9.80 -1.49
CA MET A 124 19.23 -8.40 -1.93
C MET A 124 17.95 -7.72 -1.43
N VAL A 125 16.80 -8.41 -1.51
CA VAL A 125 15.53 -7.86 -0.99
C VAL A 125 15.62 -7.66 0.53
N LYS A 126 16.17 -8.62 1.28
CA LYS A 126 16.37 -8.49 2.74
C LYS A 126 17.28 -7.32 3.07
N LYS A 127 18.41 -7.19 2.37
CA LYS A 127 19.36 -6.09 2.54
C LYS A 127 18.71 -4.72 2.32
N GLY A 128 17.90 -4.58 1.26
CA GLY A 128 17.16 -3.35 1.01
C GLY A 128 16.14 -3.05 2.12
N LEU A 129 15.45 -4.07 2.65
CA LEU A 129 14.50 -3.92 3.75
C LEU A 129 15.15 -3.54 5.08
N GLU A 130 16.39 -3.96 5.35
CA GLU A 130 17.14 -3.64 6.59
C GLU A 130 17.43 -2.14 6.72
N THR A 131 17.58 -1.45 5.60
CA THR A 131 17.94 -0.01 5.56
C THR A 131 16.77 0.85 5.06
N LEU A 132 15.65 0.26 4.65
CA LEU A 132 14.47 0.95 4.16
C LEU A 132 13.82 1.77 5.30
N PRO A 133 13.67 3.09 5.16
CA PRO A 133 12.85 3.86 6.09
C PRO A 133 11.39 3.43 5.97
N VAL A 134 10.74 3.22 7.12
CA VAL A 134 9.33 2.79 7.17
C VAL A 134 8.53 3.66 8.13
N THR A 135 7.26 3.87 7.81
CA THR A 135 6.26 4.53 8.65
C THR A 135 5.02 3.69 8.82
N GLU A 136 4.28 3.89 9.89
CA GLU A 136 3.04 3.18 10.13
C GLU A 136 1.90 3.79 9.30
N ARG A 137 1.19 2.96 8.56
CA ARG A 137 -0.06 3.31 7.89
C ARG A 137 -1.24 2.73 8.64
N ILE A 138 -2.17 3.59 9.02
CA ILE A 138 -3.47 3.20 9.58
C ILE A 138 -4.45 3.11 8.42
N GLU A 139 -5.10 1.96 8.24
CA GLU A 139 -6.22 1.84 7.31
C GLU A 139 -7.39 2.67 7.81
N THR A 140 -7.88 3.60 6.99
CA THR A 140 -9.04 4.41 7.28
C THR A 140 -10.27 3.94 6.49
N ALA A 141 -11.45 4.20 7.05
CA ALA A 141 -12.73 4.05 6.38
C ALA A 141 -13.39 5.43 6.28
N ARG A 142 -14.04 5.69 5.16
CA ARG A 142 -14.89 6.86 4.99
C ARG A 142 -16.34 6.46 5.18
N ILE A 143 -17.07 7.26 5.94
CA ILE A 143 -18.47 7.05 6.29
C ILE A 143 -19.24 8.30 5.90
N PHE A 144 -20.25 8.13 5.05
CA PHE A 144 -21.23 9.16 4.77
C PHE A 144 -22.32 9.10 5.82
N VAL A 145 -22.63 10.25 6.42
CA VAL A 145 -23.61 10.41 7.51
C VAL A 145 -24.61 11.48 7.11
N GLU A 146 -25.90 11.15 7.09
CA GLU A 146 -26.98 12.07 6.78
C GLU A 146 -27.96 12.12 7.95
N MET A 147 -28.36 13.34 8.37
CA MET A 147 -29.20 13.53 9.56
C MET A 147 -29.99 14.82 9.53
N GLU A 148 -31.09 14.87 10.29
CA GLU A 148 -31.78 16.10 10.61
C GLU A 148 -30.89 17.03 11.46
N HIS A 149 -31.02 18.35 11.31
CA HIS A 149 -30.23 19.37 12.03
C HIS A 149 -30.15 19.17 13.55
N ARG A 150 -31.23 18.69 14.17
CA ARG A 150 -31.29 18.47 15.62
C ARG A 150 -30.31 17.43 16.14
N PHE A 151 -29.82 16.52 15.31
CA PHE A 151 -28.87 15.49 15.70
C PHE A 151 -27.41 15.90 15.51
N TYR A 152 -27.15 17.03 14.84
CA TYR A 152 -25.81 17.43 14.42
C TYR A 152 -24.80 17.50 15.57
N GLU A 153 -25.10 18.24 16.66
CA GLU A 153 -24.19 18.39 17.80
C GLU A 153 -23.90 17.05 18.49
N HIS A 154 -24.91 16.19 18.62
CA HIS A 154 -24.75 14.86 19.21
C HIS A 154 -23.89 13.97 18.29
N ALA A 155 -24.11 14.01 16.98
CA ALA A 155 -23.32 13.26 16.01
C ALA A 155 -21.85 13.71 16.00
N VAL A 156 -21.57 15.01 16.01
CA VAL A 156 -20.21 15.55 16.12
C VAL A 156 -19.51 15.06 17.39
N SER A 157 -20.21 15.05 18.53
CA SER A 157 -19.68 14.52 19.79
C SER A 157 -19.34 13.03 19.70
N VAL A 158 -20.22 12.22 19.07
CA VAL A 158 -19.97 10.77 18.87
C VAL A 158 -18.78 10.54 17.92
N ILE A 159 -18.71 11.28 16.81
CA ILE A 159 -17.62 11.21 15.85
C ILE A 159 -16.28 11.50 16.57
N GLY A 160 -16.21 12.56 17.38
CA GLY A 160 -15.01 12.89 18.15
C GLY A 160 -14.60 11.79 19.14
N ARG A 161 -15.56 11.19 19.87
CA ARG A 161 -15.26 10.06 20.78
C ARG A 161 -14.77 8.81 20.07
N CYS A 162 -15.18 8.60 18.82
CA CYS A 162 -14.69 7.51 17.97
C CYS A 162 -13.43 7.89 17.17
N GLN A 163 -12.78 9.01 17.51
CA GLN A 163 -11.58 9.50 16.82
C GLN A 163 -11.79 9.68 15.31
N GLY A 164 -13.01 10.02 14.90
CA GLY A 164 -13.33 10.35 13.52
C GLY A 164 -13.00 11.80 13.20
N THR A 165 -12.54 12.03 11.98
CA THR A 165 -12.29 13.36 11.41
C THR A 165 -13.37 13.67 10.38
N ILE A 166 -14.04 14.82 10.53
CA ILE A 166 -15.03 15.27 9.54
C ILE A 166 -14.27 15.92 8.39
N LEU A 167 -14.31 15.31 7.20
CA LEU A 167 -13.66 15.80 5.98
C LEU A 167 -14.51 16.86 5.29
N GLU A 168 -15.84 16.64 5.25
CA GLU A 168 -16.78 17.53 4.57
C GLU A 168 -18.05 17.70 5.38
N ARG A 169 -18.66 18.87 5.25
CA ARG A 169 -19.94 19.25 5.86
C ARG A 169 -20.80 19.95 4.83
N ASN A 170 -22.04 19.50 4.70
CA ASN A 170 -23.03 20.17 3.87
C ASN A 170 -24.31 20.37 4.69
N PHE A 171 -24.79 21.62 4.73
CA PHE A 171 -26.01 22.02 5.44
C PHE A 171 -27.06 22.42 4.40
N ALA A 172 -28.02 21.53 4.17
CA ALA A 172 -29.17 21.73 3.29
C ALA A 172 -30.48 21.51 4.07
N ALA A 173 -31.48 20.86 3.49
CA ALA A 173 -32.67 20.42 4.20
C ALA A 173 -32.31 19.47 5.36
N ASP A 174 -31.38 18.57 5.09
CA ASP A 174 -30.70 17.72 6.07
C ASP A 174 -29.20 18.06 6.12
N VAL A 175 -28.52 17.66 7.19
CA VAL A 175 -27.07 17.79 7.31
C VAL A 175 -26.40 16.52 6.81
N SER A 176 -25.45 16.64 5.89
CA SER A 176 -24.61 15.54 5.47
C SER A 176 -23.14 15.77 5.82
N LEU A 177 -22.50 14.71 6.31
CA LEU A 177 -21.08 14.70 6.67
C LEU A 177 -20.36 13.56 5.95
N LEU A 178 -19.13 13.83 5.52
CA LEU A 178 -18.17 12.80 5.18
C LEU A 178 -17.17 12.69 6.34
N VAL A 179 -17.11 11.51 6.95
CA VAL A 179 -16.28 11.25 8.13
C VAL A 179 -15.23 10.20 7.79
N GLU A 180 -13.98 10.48 8.10
CA GLU A 180 -12.90 9.50 8.06
C GLU A 180 -12.56 9.03 9.47
N THR A 181 -12.42 7.72 9.64
CA THR A 181 -12.03 7.10 10.91
C THR A 181 -11.18 5.86 10.64
N ALA A 182 -10.46 5.36 11.65
CA ALA A 182 -9.75 4.09 11.51
C ALA A 182 -10.74 2.97 11.14
N GLN A 183 -10.32 2.09 10.22
CA GLN A 183 -11.15 0.97 9.72
C GLN A 183 -11.76 0.15 10.87
N THR A 184 -11.01 -0.04 11.96
CA THR A 184 -11.44 -0.78 13.16
C THR A 184 -12.48 -0.04 14.00
N GLN A 185 -12.59 1.28 13.85
CA GLN A 185 -13.56 2.10 14.56
C GLN A 185 -14.85 2.34 13.76
N ALA A 186 -14.84 2.00 12.47
CA ALA A 186 -15.93 2.30 11.55
C ALA A 186 -17.27 1.71 12.01
N GLU A 187 -17.31 0.42 12.33
CA GLU A 187 -18.53 -0.26 12.79
C GLU A 187 -19.03 0.31 14.12
N LYS A 188 -18.12 0.59 15.06
CA LYS A 188 -18.46 1.20 16.34
C LYS A 188 -19.06 2.60 16.17
N LEU A 189 -18.48 3.40 15.24
CA LEU A 189 -19.01 4.73 14.93
C LEU A 189 -20.39 4.64 14.31
N MET A 190 -20.60 3.74 13.33
CA MET A 190 -21.90 3.56 12.68
C MET A 190 -22.97 3.10 13.67
N SER A 191 -22.67 2.16 14.56
CA SER A 191 -23.58 1.70 15.61
C SER A 191 -23.95 2.82 16.58
N ALA A 192 -22.96 3.56 17.09
CA ALA A 192 -23.18 4.66 18.04
C ALA A 192 -24.02 5.80 17.44
N LEU A 193 -23.85 6.12 16.15
CA LEU A 193 -24.69 7.10 15.45
C LEU A 193 -26.15 6.60 15.31
N GLY A 194 -26.31 5.31 15.04
CA GLY A 194 -27.65 4.68 15.01
C GLY A 194 -28.36 4.75 16.36
N GLU A 195 -27.64 4.43 17.44
CA GLU A 195 -28.19 4.41 18.81
C GLU A 195 -28.69 5.78 19.29
N ILE A 196 -27.89 6.86 19.12
CA ILE A 196 -28.27 8.21 19.56
C ILE A 196 -29.47 8.78 18.81
N SER A 197 -29.81 8.25 17.67
CA SER A 197 -30.91 8.73 16.82
C SER A 197 -32.10 7.78 16.75
N ALA A 198 -32.06 6.64 17.45
CA ALA A 198 -33.03 5.55 17.27
C ALA A 198 -33.20 5.16 15.77
N GLY A 199 -32.07 5.09 15.04
CA GLY A 199 -32.03 4.71 13.63
C GLY A 199 -32.39 5.82 12.62
N ARG A 200 -32.55 7.08 13.06
CA ARG A 200 -32.91 8.20 12.15
C ARG A 200 -31.71 8.80 11.43
N ILE A 201 -30.50 8.66 11.96
CA ILE A 201 -29.27 9.00 11.25
C ILE A 201 -28.98 7.90 10.23
N ARG A 202 -28.85 8.27 8.98
CA ARG A 202 -28.45 7.35 7.89
C ARG A 202 -26.95 7.31 7.81
N VAL A 203 -26.37 6.13 7.83
CA VAL A 203 -24.92 5.91 7.73
C VAL A 203 -24.61 4.90 6.61
N LYS A 204 -23.63 5.23 5.75
CA LYS A 204 -23.13 4.35 4.70
C LYS A 204 -21.60 4.39 4.67
N ARG A 205 -20.95 3.25 4.40
CA ARG A 205 -19.54 3.29 4.01
C ARG A 205 -19.45 3.91 2.61
N ALA A 206 -18.63 4.96 2.47
CA ALA A 206 -18.30 5.53 1.18
C ALA A 206 -17.34 4.59 0.46
N ARG A 207 -17.63 4.23 -0.80
CA ARG A 207 -16.66 3.54 -1.67
C ARG A 207 -15.62 4.54 -2.14
N SER A 208 -14.37 4.09 -2.31
CA SER A 208 -13.23 4.94 -2.68
C SER A 208 -13.36 5.66 -4.03
N GLU A 209 -14.37 5.38 -4.84
CA GLU A 209 -14.55 5.92 -6.20
C GLU A 209 -15.81 6.82 -6.39
N GLU A 210 -16.70 6.96 -5.40
CA GLU A 210 -18.01 7.64 -5.59
C GLU A 210 -18.01 9.14 -5.21
N HIS A 211 -16.86 9.82 -5.16
CA HIS A 211 -16.76 11.13 -4.50
C HIS A 211 -17.06 12.37 -5.33
N THR A 212 -17.50 12.25 -6.59
CA THR A 212 -17.71 13.47 -7.44
C THR A 212 -19.12 13.63 -8.01
N SER A 213 -20.02 12.66 -7.88
CA SER A 213 -21.29 12.71 -8.62
C SER A 213 -22.56 12.93 -7.77
N GLU A 214 -22.55 12.65 -6.47
CA GLU A 214 -23.78 12.80 -5.65
C GLU A 214 -24.01 14.20 -5.07
N LEU A 215 -22.99 15.07 -5.03
CA LEU A 215 -23.14 16.45 -4.53
C LEU A 215 -23.57 17.47 -5.61
N GLN A 216 -23.66 17.08 -6.88
CA GLN A 216 -24.05 17.98 -8.00
C GLN A 216 -25.49 17.78 -8.50
N SER A 217 -26.28 16.88 -7.91
CA SER A 217 -27.66 16.63 -8.36
C SER A 217 -28.68 16.90 -7.25
N HIS A 218 -28.73 18.16 -6.80
CA HIS A 218 -29.96 18.72 -6.20
C HIS A 218 -29.86 20.25 -6.22
#